data_d66dbd80fbc017d1bb94f82ff8fb4063
#
_entry.id   d66dbd80fbc017d1bb94f82ff8fb4063
#
_cell.length_a   1.000
_cell.length_b   1.000
_cell.length_c   1.000
_cell.angle_alpha   90.00
_cell.angle_beta   90.00
_cell.angle_gamma   90.00
#
_symmetry.space_group_name_H-M   'P 1'
#
loop_
_entity.id
_entity.type
_entity.pdbx_description
1 polymer ?
#
loop_
_entity_poly.entity_id
_entity_poly.type
_entity_poly.pdbx_seq_one_letter_code
_entity_poly.pdbx_strand_id
1 'polypeptide(L)'
;MNRVDFEIIKNVIKDNSRILDIGCENGELLKFLNKGKKIDGRGLEISQKNVNICVKHGLSVVQGDADKDLISYPSKSFDFVILSQTLQATRSPEKVLNELTRISKRAIVSFPNFGSWVVRLKLLFKGVMPQLKSLPHTWYTTPNIHLCTIKDFKQLCNKNSIKIEQNFYLDKNGKKITNFVKKFFNNFFSVSGLFVLKK
;
A
#
# COMPACT_ATOMS: atom_id res chain seq x y z
N MET A 1 8.85 12.65 -10.23
CA MET A 1 8.17 11.60 -11.05
C MET A 1 6.74 11.50 -10.54
N ASN A 2 5.73 11.74 -11.39
CA ASN A 2 4.33 11.75 -10.90
C ASN A 2 3.92 10.29 -10.60
N ARG A 3 3.78 9.95 -9.33
CA ARG A 3 3.36 8.61 -8.89
C ARG A 3 1.83 8.52 -9.02
N VAL A 4 1.36 7.73 -9.99
CA VAL A 4 -0.08 7.55 -10.27
C VAL A 4 -0.84 6.97 -9.07
N ASP A 5 -0.20 6.14 -8.26
CA ASP A 5 -0.76 5.64 -7.01
C ASP A 5 -1.07 6.77 -6.01
N PHE A 6 -0.23 7.79 -5.92
CA PHE A 6 -0.47 8.96 -5.07
C PHE A 6 -1.69 9.77 -5.54
N GLU A 7 -1.85 9.96 -6.86
CA GLU A 7 -3.03 10.63 -7.41
C GLU A 7 -4.32 9.83 -7.14
N ILE A 8 -4.27 8.50 -7.25
CA ILE A 8 -5.42 7.66 -6.90
C ILE A 8 -5.77 7.81 -5.43
N ILE A 9 -4.78 7.73 -4.53
CA ILE A 9 -4.96 7.91 -3.09
C ILE A 9 -5.56 9.27 -2.80
N LYS A 10 -5.00 10.34 -3.38
CA LYS A 10 -5.51 11.71 -3.24
C LYS A 10 -6.98 11.84 -3.65
N ASN A 11 -7.39 11.20 -4.75
CA ASN A 11 -8.77 11.25 -5.23
C ASN A 11 -9.75 10.45 -4.36
N VAL A 12 -9.28 9.45 -3.61
CA VAL A 12 -10.09 8.67 -2.66
C VAL A 12 -10.28 9.41 -1.34
N ILE A 13 -9.25 10.12 -0.87
CA ILE A 13 -9.27 10.85 0.40
C ILE A 13 -10.12 12.12 0.27
N LYS A 14 -10.96 12.38 1.28
CA LYS A 14 -11.76 13.60 1.39
C LYS A 14 -10.98 14.70 2.13
N ASP A 15 -11.31 15.96 1.84
CA ASP A 15 -10.80 17.07 2.65
C ASP A 15 -11.26 16.96 4.11
N ASN A 16 -10.47 17.54 5.01
CA ASN A 16 -10.64 17.50 6.46
C ASN A 16 -10.60 16.08 7.07
N SER A 17 -10.04 15.11 6.34
CA SER A 17 -9.85 13.75 6.85
C SER A 17 -8.64 13.66 7.77
N ARG A 18 -8.76 12.87 8.84
CA ARG A 18 -7.63 12.40 9.65
C ARG A 18 -7.09 11.14 9.03
N ILE A 19 -5.81 11.15 8.64
CA ILE A 19 -5.16 10.02 7.99
C ILE A 19 -3.92 9.54 8.75
N LEU A 20 -3.64 8.23 8.64
CA LEU A 20 -2.39 7.62 9.10
C LEU A 20 -1.73 6.92 7.93
N ASP A 21 -0.50 7.30 7.59
CA ASP A 21 0.33 6.64 6.57
C ASP A 21 1.33 5.71 7.27
N ILE A 22 1.22 4.41 7.04
CA ILE A 22 2.01 3.37 7.71
C ILE A 22 3.14 2.92 6.79
N GLY A 23 4.38 2.96 7.30
CA GLY A 23 5.58 2.79 6.49
C GLY A 23 5.76 3.99 5.56
N CYS A 24 5.63 5.20 6.10
CA CYS A 24 5.62 6.44 5.32
C CYS A 24 7.00 6.83 4.76
N GLU A 25 8.05 6.06 5.05
CA GLU A 25 9.44 6.32 4.62
C GLU A 25 9.86 7.78 4.90
N ASN A 26 10.26 8.52 3.87
CA ASN A 26 10.64 9.93 3.95
C ASN A 26 9.46 10.92 3.88
N GLY A 27 8.22 10.42 3.96
CA GLY A 27 6.98 11.21 4.00
C GLY A 27 6.53 11.77 2.66
N GLU A 28 6.96 11.21 1.52
CA GLU A 28 6.60 11.73 0.19
C GLU A 28 5.09 11.77 -0.05
N LEU A 29 4.36 10.70 0.35
CA LEU A 29 2.90 10.66 0.22
C LEU A 29 2.22 11.73 1.07
N LEU A 30 2.63 11.87 2.33
CA LEU A 30 2.08 12.89 3.24
C LEU A 30 2.34 14.31 2.69
N LYS A 31 3.56 14.59 2.21
CA LYS A 31 3.88 15.87 1.56
C LYS A 31 3.00 16.15 0.35
N PHE A 32 2.81 15.12 -0.49
CA PHE A 32 1.99 15.22 -1.69
C PHE A 32 0.52 15.51 -1.34
N LEU A 33 -0.02 14.81 -0.35
CA LEU A 33 -1.41 14.99 0.10
C LEU A 33 -1.61 16.37 0.73
N ASN A 34 -0.71 16.83 1.60
CA ASN A 34 -0.78 18.15 2.26
C ASN A 34 -0.75 19.32 1.26
N LYS A 35 -0.05 19.16 0.11
CA LYS A 35 -0.05 20.18 -0.96
C LYS A 35 -1.39 20.28 -1.69
N GLY A 36 -2.17 19.21 -1.73
CA GLY A 36 -3.36 19.12 -2.56
C GLY A 36 -4.67 18.93 -1.82
N LYS A 37 -4.62 18.78 -0.50
CA LYS A 37 -5.77 18.51 0.37
C LYS A 37 -5.57 19.13 1.75
N LYS A 38 -6.66 19.56 2.37
CA LYS A 38 -6.66 19.95 3.79
C LYS A 38 -6.88 18.69 4.62
N ILE A 39 -5.84 18.17 5.26
CA ILE A 39 -5.88 16.91 6.02
C ILE A 39 -5.12 17.03 7.36
N ASP A 40 -5.51 16.22 8.37
CA ASP A 40 -4.70 15.90 9.56
C ASP A 40 -3.91 14.63 9.24
N GLY A 41 -2.71 14.82 8.62
CA GLY A 41 -1.86 13.73 8.16
C GLY A 41 -0.82 13.34 9.18
N ARG A 42 -0.80 12.05 9.58
CA ARG A 42 0.15 11.45 10.50
C ARG A 42 0.85 10.28 9.85
N GLY A 43 2.08 9.97 10.30
CA GLY A 43 2.85 8.83 9.80
C GLY A 43 3.33 7.92 10.92
N LEU A 44 3.44 6.64 10.60
CA LEU A 44 4.12 5.62 11.41
C LEU A 44 5.26 5.03 10.57
N GLU A 45 6.49 5.06 11.09
CA GLU A 45 7.68 4.61 10.36
C GLU A 45 8.64 3.87 11.29
N ILE A 46 9.16 2.73 10.86
CA ILE A 46 10.03 1.90 11.68
C ILE A 46 11.46 2.48 11.78
N SER A 47 11.91 3.16 10.74
CA SER A 47 13.27 3.73 10.65
C SER A 47 13.35 5.10 11.33
N GLN A 48 14.07 5.20 12.44
CA GLN A 48 14.32 6.47 13.12
C GLN A 48 14.94 7.52 12.19
N LYS A 49 15.81 7.10 11.27
CA LYS A 49 16.40 7.99 10.25
C LYS A 49 15.30 8.64 9.38
N ASN A 50 14.34 7.86 8.91
CA ASN A 50 13.24 8.36 8.10
C ASN A 50 12.29 9.25 8.91
N VAL A 51 12.00 8.89 10.16
CA VAL A 51 11.23 9.74 11.08
C VAL A 51 11.89 11.12 11.22
N ASN A 52 13.20 11.17 11.45
CA ASN A 52 13.95 12.43 11.58
C ASN A 52 13.86 13.28 10.29
N ILE A 53 13.87 12.64 9.10
CA ILE A 53 13.68 13.31 7.81
C ILE A 53 12.26 13.90 7.72
N CYS A 54 11.24 13.15 8.11
CA CYS A 54 9.85 13.60 8.09
C CYS A 54 9.64 14.81 9.01
N VAL A 55 10.13 14.73 10.27
CA VAL A 55 10.02 15.81 11.26
C VAL A 55 10.72 17.09 10.78
N LYS A 56 11.93 16.98 10.19
CA LYS A 56 12.61 18.13 9.57
C LYS A 56 11.80 18.81 8.46
N HIS A 57 10.89 18.08 7.83
CA HIS A 57 9.98 18.62 6.81
C HIS A 57 8.62 19.06 7.39
N GLY A 58 8.48 19.13 8.72
CA GLY A 58 7.26 19.56 9.40
C GLY A 58 6.12 18.54 9.32
N LEU A 59 6.42 17.26 9.10
CA LEU A 59 5.41 16.20 9.11
C LEU A 59 5.28 15.58 10.50
N SER A 60 4.05 15.27 10.90
CA SER A 60 3.74 14.57 12.16
C SER A 60 3.96 13.07 11.98
N VAL A 61 5.15 12.58 12.28
CA VAL A 61 5.52 11.16 12.14
C VAL A 61 6.10 10.65 13.45
N VAL A 62 5.71 9.45 13.84
CA VAL A 62 6.24 8.75 15.03
C VAL A 62 6.96 7.47 14.59
N GLN A 63 7.97 7.09 15.38
CA GLN A 63 8.60 5.79 15.18
C GLN A 63 7.71 4.68 15.71
N GLY A 64 7.57 3.60 14.93
CA GLY A 64 6.83 2.42 15.37
C GLY A 64 6.81 1.30 14.32
N ASP A 65 6.47 0.11 14.80
CA ASP A 65 6.40 -1.13 14.03
C ASP A 65 4.92 -1.46 13.75
N ALA A 66 4.53 -1.53 12.48
CA ALA A 66 3.16 -1.86 12.08
C ALA A 66 2.69 -3.22 12.63
N ASP A 67 3.58 -4.18 12.80
CA ASP A 67 3.25 -5.50 13.33
C ASP A 67 2.94 -5.51 14.83
N LYS A 68 3.34 -4.45 15.58
CA LYS A 68 3.23 -4.40 17.05
C LYS A 68 2.38 -3.25 17.55
N ASP A 69 2.55 -2.05 16.96
CA ASP A 69 2.08 -0.82 17.60
C ASP A 69 0.66 -0.42 17.16
N LEU A 70 0.13 -1.00 16.07
CA LEU A 70 -1.23 -0.69 15.61
C LEU A 70 -2.31 -1.03 16.64
N ILE A 71 -2.09 -2.02 17.48
CA ILE A 71 -3.03 -2.43 18.54
C ILE A 71 -3.30 -1.32 19.56
N SER A 72 -2.35 -0.41 19.78
CA SER A 72 -2.48 0.71 20.73
C SER A 72 -3.35 1.86 20.22
N TYR A 73 -3.64 1.90 18.91
CA TYR A 73 -4.52 2.92 18.36
C TYR A 73 -6.00 2.58 18.62
N PRO A 74 -6.83 3.56 19.03
CA PRO A 74 -8.27 3.33 19.23
C PRO A 74 -8.98 2.95 17.92
N SER A 75 -10.05 2.16 18.03
CA SER A 75 -10.88 1.79 16.88
C SER A 75 -11.50 3.04 16.25
N LYS A 76 -11.55 3.08 14.90
CA LYS A 76 -12.13 4.19 14.10
C LYS A 76 -11.56 5.58 14.41
N SER A 77 -10.32 5.65 14.91
CA SER A 77 -9.63 6.91 15.23
C SER A 77 -9.18 7.70 13.99
N PHE A 78 -9.15 7.05 12.82
CA PHE A 78 -8.81 7.67 11.54
C PHE A 78 -9.93 7.51 10.51
N ASP A 79 -10.08 8.51 9.62
CA ASP A 79 -10.97 8.40 8.47
C ASP A 79 -10.37 7.46 7.43
N PHE A 80 -9.06 7.59 7.19
CA PHE A 80 -8.30 6.71 6.31
C PHE A 80 -6.98 6.28 6.95
N VAL A 81 -6.65 5.00 6.79
CA VAL A 81 -5.30 4.49 7.05
C VAL A 81 -4.73 3.99 5.73
N ILE A 82 -3.49 4.36 5.44
CA ILE A 82 -2.81 4.03 4.19
C ILE A 82 -1.66 3.09 4.48
N LEU A 83 -1.57 2.02 3.72
CA LEU A 83 -0.44 1.08 3.70
C LEU A 83 0.02 0.94 2.25
N SER A 84 0.87 1.88 1.82
CA SER A 84 1.31 1.95 0.43
C SER A 84 2.61 1.21 0.21
N GLN A 85 2.58 0.12 -0.57
CA GLN A 85 3.75 -0.70 -0.92
C GLN A 85 4.50 -1.28 0.31
N THR A 86 3.79 -1.49 1.42
CA THR A 86 4.39 -1.90 2.71
C THR A 86 3.86 -3.27 3.18
N LEU A 87 2.65 -3.69 2.76
CA LEU A 87 2.02 -4.95 3.22
C LEU A 87 2.95 -6.16 3.09
N GLN A 88 3.67 -6.27 1.99
CA GLN A 88 4.58 -7.38 1.71
C GLN A 88 5.85 -7.38 2.59
N ALA A 89 6.13 -6.28 3.29
CA ALA A 89 7.26 -6.14 4.21
C ALA A 89 6.87 -6.39 5.67
N THR A 90 5.58 -6.51 5.99
CA THR A 90 5.10 -6.85 7.33
C THR A 90 5.30 -8.33 7.64
N ARG A 91 5.53 -8.69 8.91
CA ARG A 91 5.71 -10.07 9.37
C ARG A 91 4.38 -10.83 9.44
N SER A 92 3.31 -10.14 9.80
CA SER A 92 1.96 -10.69 9.99
C SER A 92 0.92 -9.92 9.16
N PRO A 93 0.92 -10.02 7.81
CA PRO A 93 0.04 -9.24 6.93
C PRO A 93 -1.45 -9.35 7.28
N GLU A 94 -1.90 -10.54 7.70
CA GLU A 94 -3.29 -10.77 8.10
C GLU A 94 -3.67 -9.97 9.36
N LYS A 95 -2.81 -9.96 10.38
CA LYS A 95 -3.03 -9.16 11.61
C LYS A 95 -3.00 -7.66 11.29
N VAL A 96 -1.99 -7.21 10.55
CA VAL A 96 -1.88 -5.81 10.14
C VAL A 96 -3.13 -5.39 9.38
N LEU A 97 -3.61 -6.17 8.41
CA LEU A 97 -4.80 -5.85 7.63
C LEU A 97 -6.07 -5.70 8.49
N ASN A 98 -6.25 -6.58 9.48
CA ASN A 98 -7.34 -6.48 10.45
C ASN A 98 -7.24 -5.21 11.30
N GLU A 99 -6.04 -4.86 11.78
CA GLU A 99 -5.81 -3.64 12.54
C GLU A 99 -6.06 -2.38 11.70
N LEU A 100 -5.60 -2.32 10.44
CA LEU A 100 -5.90 -1.20 9.55
C LEU A 100 -7.42 -0.93 9.47
N THR A 101 -8.20 -1.99 9.28
CA THR A 101 -9.67 -1.87 9.15
C THR A 101 -10.36 -1.64 10.50
N ARG A 102 -9.73 -1.98 11.63
CA ARG A 102 -10.21 -1.67 12.97
C ARG A 102 -10.03 -0.20 13.31
N ILE A 103 -8.82 0.34 13.09
CA ILE A 103 -8.46 1.71 13.51
C ILE A 103 -8.95 2.79 12.54
N SER A 104 -9.43 2.42 11.34
CA SER A 104 -9.92 3.37 10.34
C SER A 104 -11.36 3.10 9.91
N LYS A 105 -12.01 4.15 9.35
CA LYS A 105 -13.27 4.01 8.62
C LYS A 105 -13.06 3.33 7.26
N ARG A 106 -11.90 3.60 6.61
CA ARG A 106 -11.43 2.97 5.37
C ARG A 106 -9.93 2.78 5.41
N ALA A 107 -9.46 1.61 4.96
CA ALA A 107 -8.04 1.38 4.77
C ALA A 107 -7.72 1.40 3.26
N ILE A 108 -6.61 2.01 2.88
CA ILE A 108 -6.09 2.03 1.51
C ILE A 108 -4.82 1.19 1.50
N VAL A 109 -4.81 0.10 0.75
CA VAL A 109 -3.66 -0.82 0.69
C VAL A 109 -3.19 -0.95 -0.74
N SER A 110 -1.90 -0.78 -0.99
CA SER A 110 -1.29 -1.07 -2.28
C SER A 110 -0.08 -1.99 -2.15
N PHE A 111 0.13 -2.82 -3.16
CA PHE A 111 1.24 -3.78 -3.19
C PHE A 111 1.59 -4.17 -4.64
N PRO A 112 2.85 -4.62 -4.88
CA PRO A 112 3.26 -5.18 -6.16
C PRO A 112 2.60 -6.55 -6.37
N ASN A 113 2.07 -6.78 -7.58
CA ASN A 113 1.43 -8.04 -7.92
C ASN A 113 2.45 -9.05 -8.49
N PHE A 114 2.79 -10.05 -7.71
CA PHE A 114 3.68 -11.12 -8.15
C PHE A 114 3.04 -12.06 -9.19
N GLY A 115 1.71 -12.04 -9.33
CA GLY A 115 0.95 -12.80 -10.35
C GLY A 115 0.94 -12.19 -11.76
N SER A 116 1.62 -11.05 -12.01
CA SER A 116 1.61 -10.38 -13.30
C SER A 116 2.32 -11.19 -14.39
N TRP A 117 1.87 -11.04 -15.64
CA TRP A 117 2.47 -11.74 -16.79
C TRP A 117 3.98 -11.48 -16.95
N VAL A 118 4.43 -10.27 -16.61
CA VAL A 118 5.86 -9.90 -16.68
C VAL A 118 6.68 -10.74 -15.70
N VAL A 119 6.19 -10.92 -14.46
CA VAL A 119 6.81 -11.77 -13.45
C VAL A 119 6.82 -13.22 -13.91
N ARG A 120 5.66 -13.73 -14.38
CA ARG A 120 5.51 -15.11 -14.83
C ARG A 120 6.46 -15.45 -15.97
N LEU A 121 6.56 -14.59 -16.99
CA LEU A 121 7.46 -14.82 -18.13
C LEU A 121 8.94 -14.75 -17.73
N LYS A 122 9.30 -13.82 -16.82
CA LYS A 122 10.69 -13.77 -16.33
C LYS A 122 11.07 -15.04 -15.57
N LEU A 123 10.18 -15.56 -14.72
CA LEU A 123 10.41 -16.82 -14.01
C LEU A 123 10.46 -18.00 -14.97
N LEU A 124 9.50 -18.09 -15.92
CA LEU A 124 9.40 -19.20 -16.85
C LEU A 124 10.61 -19.30 -17.79
N PHE A 125 11.01 -18.17 -18.40
CA PHE A 125 12.06 -18.19 -19.43
C PHE A 125 13.47 -17.93 -18.90
N LYS A 126 13.61 -17.23 -17.77
CA LYS A 126 14.93 -16.88 -17.22
C LYS A 126 15.29 -17.65 -15.95
N GLY A 127 14.33 -18.27 -15.27
CA GLY A 127 14.57 -19.00 -14.02
C GLY A 127 15.12 -18.14 -12.87
N VAL A 128 15.00 -16.79 -12.94
CA VAL A 128 15.53 -15.86 -11.94
C VAL A 128 14.44 -14.98 -11.36
N MET A 129 14.61 -14.56 -10.09
CA MET A 129 13.68 -13.65 -9.44
C MET A 129 13.57 -12.33 -10.21
N PRO A 130 12.33 -11.89 -10.53
CA PRO A 130 12.13 -10.74 -11.37
C PRO A 130 12.43 -9.44 -10.62
N GLN A 131 13.29 -8.60 -11.21
CA GLN A 131 13.44 -7.21 -10.83
C GLN A 131 12.62 -6.34 -11.79
N LEU A 132 11.74 -5.51 -11.25
CA LEU A 132 10.83 -4.61 -11.96
C LEU A 132 10.83 -3.25 -11.27
N LYS A 133 10.24 -2.22 -11.88
CA LYS A 133 10.02 -0.93 -11.20
C LYS A 133 9.18 -1.06 -9.91
N SER A 134 8.25 -2.01 -9.90
CA SER A 134 7.43 -2.35 -8.73
C SER A 134 8.12 -3.30 -7.74
N LEU A 135 9.22 -3.93 -8.13
CA LEU A 135 10.04 -4.87 -7.35
C LEU A 135 11.52 -4.56 -7.63
N PRO A 136 12.04 -3.42 -7.14
CA PRO A 136 13.35 -2.92 -7.57
C PRO A 136 14.54 -3.67 -6.95
N HIS A 137 14.32 -4.34 -5.82
CA HIS A 137 15.38 -5.00 -5.06
C HIS A 137 15.74 -6.36 -5.62
N THR A 138 16.97 -6.82 -5.37
CA THR A 138 17.36 -8.20 -5.57
C THR A 138 16.71 -9.09 -4.50
N TRP A 139 16.68 -10.42 -4.74
CA TRP A 139 16.04 -11.35 -3.81
C TRP A 139 16.71 -11.35 -2.41
N TYR A 140 18.00 -10.98 -2.32
CA TYR A 140 18.77 -10.95 -1.07
C TYR A 140 18.88 -9.57 -0.41
N THR A 141 18.42 -8.48 -1.07
CA THR A 141 18.40 -7.12 -0.49
C THR A 141 16.99 -6.59 -0.27
N THR A 142 15.98 -7.36 -0.68
CA THR A 142 14.59 -6.92 -0.58
C THR A 142 14.11 -6.89 0.86
N PRO A 143 13.39 -5.83 1.29
CA PRO A 143 12.65 -5.84 2.56
C PRO A 143 11.37 -6.68 2.48
N ASN A 144 10.98 -7.14 1.29
CA ASN A 144 9.73 -7.88 1.09
C ASN A 144 9.87 -9.32 1.58
N ILE A 145 9.09 -9.67 2.59
CA ILE A 145 9.07 -11.01 3.20
C ILE A 145 7.99 -11.87 2.51
N HIS A 146 6.85 -11.26 2.15
CA HIS A 146 5.72 -11.95 1.57
C HIS A 146 5.44 -11.47 0.15
N LEU A 147 5.46 -12.40 -0.79
CA LEU A 147 5.10 -12.14 -2.17
C LEU A 147 3.67 -12.58 -2.40
N CYS A 148 2.77 -11.66 -2.71
CA CYS A 148 1.37 -11.97 -2.94
C CYS A 148 0.91 -11.59 -4.35
N THR A 149 -0.18 -12.22 -4.78
CA THR A 149 -0.90 -11.84 -5.99
C THR A 149 -2.19 -11.09 -5.64
N ILE A 150 -2.78 -10.41 -6.63
CA ILE A 150 -4.10 -9.79 -6.47
C ILE A 150 -5.16 -10.83 -6.05
N LYS A 151 -5.04 -12.08 -6.54
CA LYS A 151 -5.97 -13.15 -6.20
C LYS A 151 -5.84 -13.56 -4.74
N ASP A 152 -4.60 -13.75 -4.24
CA ASP A 152 -4.33 -14.11 -2.84
C ASP A 152 -4.83 -13.02 -1.89
N PHE A 153 -4.57 -11.74 -2.23
CA PHE A 153 -5.04 -10.62 -1.42
C PHE A 153 -6.58 -10.57 -1.31
N LYS A 154 -7.29 -10.82 -2.41
CA LYS A 154 -8.76 -10.89 -2.39
C LYS A 154 -9.26 -12.06 -1.53
N GLN A 155 -8.61 -13.21 -1.60
CA GLN A 155 -8.92 -14.35 -0.76
C GLN A 155 -8.69 -14.03 0.72
N LEU A 156 -7.59 -13.37 1.06
CA LEU A 156 -7.31 -12.93 2.42
C LEU A 156 -8.38 -11.94 2.94
N CYS A 157 -8.79 -10.98 2.13
CA CYS A 157 -9.89 -10.06 2.48
C CYS A 157 -11.19 -10.82 2.76
N ASN A 158 -11.56 -11.76 1.90
CA ASN A 158 -12.77 -12.57 2.07
C ASN A 158 -12.71 -13.41 3.35
N LYS A 159 -11.57 -14.08 3.62
CA LYS A 159 -11.34 -14.86 4.84
C LYS A 159 -11.58 -14.04 6.12
N ASN A 160 -11.18 -12.76 6.10
CA ASN A 160 -11.25 -11.86 7.24
C ASN A 160 -12.53 -10.98 7.25
N SER A 161 -13.52 -11.27 6.39
CA SER A 161 -14.76 -10.49 6.24
C SER A 161 -14.50 -8.99 5.98
N ILE A 162 -13.42 -8.69 5.25
CA ILE A 162 -13.04 -7.34 4.85
C ILE A 162 -13.64 -7.06 3.47
N LYS A 163 -14.51 -6.06 3.39
CA LYS A 163 -15.13 -5.63 2.13
C LYS A 163 -14.16 -4.77 1.31
N ILE A 164 -13.97 -5.11 0.05
CA ILE A 164 -13.28 -4.27 -0.93
C ILE A 164 -14.32 -3.31 -1.53
N GLU A 165 -14.26 -2.02 -1.16
CA GLU A 165 -15.18 -0.99 -1.70
C GLU A 165 -14.75 -0.53 -3.11
N GLN A 166 -13.44 -0.36 -3.31
CA GLN A 166 -12.88 0.06 -4.61
C GLN A 166 -11.57 -0.67 -4.88
N ASN A 167 -11.25 -0.85 -6.15
CA ASN A 167 -9.97 -1.41 -6.58
C ASN A 167 -9.45 -0.69 -7.82
N PHE A 168 -8.16 -0.52 -7.87
CA PHE A 168 -7.44 0.12 -8.96
C PHE A 168 -6.25 -0.75 -9.33
N TYR A 169 -6.02 -0.91 -10.62
CA TYR A 169 -4.98 -1.76 -11.17
C TYR A 169 -4.03 -0.92 -12.02
N LEU A 170 -2.74 -1.11 -11.83
CA LEU A 170 -1.71 -0.40 -12.56
C LEU A 170 -0.94 -1.35 -13.48
N ASP A 171 -0.68 -0.92 -14.70
CA ASP A 171 0.12 -1.65 -15.68
C ASP A 171 1.64 -1.47 -15.46
N LYS A 172 2.45 -2.08 -16.31
CA LYS A 172 3.92 -2.00 -16.27
C LYS A 172 4.49 -0.59 -16.39
N ASN A 173 3.72 0.34 -16.93
CA ASN A 173 4.09 1.74 -17.08
C ASN A 173 3.60 2.61 -15.90
N GLY A 174 2.93 1.98 -14.91
CA GLY A 174 2.31 2.66 -13.77
C GLY A 174 1.00 3.37 -14.14
N LYS A 175 0.42 3.12 -15.33
CA LYS A 175 -0.85 3.69 -15.73
C LYS A 175 -2.03 2.87 -15.23
N LYS A 176 -3.12 3.56 -14.87
CA LYS A 176 -4.37 2.90 -14.46
C LYS A 176 -4.96 2.09 -15.62
N ILE A 177 -5.27 0.83 -15.37
CA ILE A 177 -5.93 -0.05 -16.32
C ILE A 177 -7.42 0.30 -16.36
N THR A 178 -7.90 0.79 -17.50
CA THR A 178 -9.31 1.13 -17.75
C THR A 178 -10.02 0.11 -18.63
N ASN A 179 -9.28 -0.61 -19.46
CA ASN A 179 -9.83 -1.61 -20.39
C ASN A 179 -10.53 -2.76 -19.64
N PHE A 180 -11.75 -3.10 -20.04
CA PHE A 180 -12.60 -4.10 -19.40
C PHE A 180 -11.96 -5.50 -19.37
N VAL A 181 -11.40 -5.97 -20.49
CA VAL A 181 -10.74 -7.28 -20.58
C VAL A 181 -9.54 -7.36 -19.63
N LYS A 182 -8.70 -6.33 -19.59
CA LYS A 182 -7.57 -6.27 -18.66
C LYS A 182 -8.01 -6.19 -17.20
N LYS A 183 -9.15 -5.57 -16.91
CA LYS A 183 -9.74 -5.58 -15.56
C LYS A 183 -10.25 -6.96 -15.17
N PHE A 184 -10.86 -7.70 -16.09
CA PHE A 184 -11.33 -9.06 -15.85
C PHE A 184 -10.14 -9.98 -15.53
N PHE A 185 -9.06 -9.91 -16.31
CA PHE A 185 -7.82 -10.64 -16.08
C PHE A 185 -6.80 -9.83 -15.24
N ASN A 186 -7.28 -9.10 -14.21
CA ASN A 186 -6.46 -8.16 -13.44
C ASN A 186 -5.21 -8.81 -12.81
N ASN A 187 -5.31 -10.03 -12.32
CA ASN A 187 -4.17 -10.74 -11.74
C ASN A 187 -3.03 -11.01 -12.75
N PHE A 188 -3.36 -11.06 -14.04
CA PHE A 188 -2.37 -11.28 -15.10
C PHE A 188 -1.79 -9.96 -15.64
N PHE A 189 -2.65 -8.98 -15.96
CA PHE A 189 -2.20 -7.75 -16.63
C PHE A 189 -1.66 -6.66 -15.69
N SER A 190 -1.98 -6.71 -14.39
CA SER A 190 -1.57 -5.68 -13.45
C SER A 190 -0.24 -6.00 -12.79
N VAL A 191 0.65 -5.02 -12.71
CA VAL A 191 1.92 -5.15 -11.96
C VAL A 191 1.79 -4.66 -10.52
N SER A 192 0.76 -3.88 -10.20
CA SER A 192 0.40 -3.55 -8.84
C SER A 192 -1.11 -3.34 -8.69
N GLY A 193 -1.61 -3.54 -7.48
CA GLY A 193 -2.99 -3.28 -7.09
C GLY A 193 -3.08 -2.26 -5.98
N LEU A 194 -4.15 -1.44 -5.98
CA LEU A 194 -4.52 -0.55 -4.90
C LEU A 194 -5.99 -0.81 -4.56
N PHE A 195 -6.28 -0.98 -3.27
CA PHE A 195 -7.58 -1.39 -2.77
C PHE A 195 -8.05 -0.45 -1.66
N VAL A 196 -9.32 -0.08 -1.69
CA VAL A 196 -10.00 0.63 -0.61
C VAL A 196 -10.86 -0.38 0.12
N LEU A 197 -10.60 -0.54 1.41
CA LEU A 197 -11.15 -1.58 2.27
C LEU A 197 -12.02 -0.98 3.35
N LYS A 198 -13.01 -1.77 3.80
CA LYS A 198 -13.87 -1.46 4.94
C LYS A 198 -14.24 -2.75 5.67
N LYS A 199 -14.37 -2.66 6.98
CA LYS A 199 -14.93 -3.71 7.84
C LYS A 199 -16.19 -3.22 8.53
#